data_f1760e655b8465eb7cec9938066503e9
#
_entry.id   f1760e655b8465eb7cec9938066503e9
#
_cell.length_a   1.000
_cell.length_b   1.000
_cell.length_c   1.000
_cell.angle_alpha   90.00
_cell.angle_beta   90.00
_cell.angle_gamma   90.00
#
_symmetry.space_group_name_H-M   'P 1'
#
loop_
_entity.id
_entity.type
_entity.pdbx_description
1 polymer ?
#
loop_
_entity_poly.entity_id
_entity_poly.type
_entity_poly.pdbx_seq_one_letter_code
_entity_poly.pdbx_strand_id
1 'polypeptide(L)'
;MAALRYILLAAAITLTLTLLAHLVLPARGPIPRRTGRRGGLGIAALTAVYAVAAFFSLGSARDPQQFCSFEAGESAVLALERESEISAVWYYPGLSTGEYTLAYSTDGVTFTPAGTMPQGYADLFKWLQPEMADTAPATAAYVRITASAHVELGELALYDPQGSRIGVRAITGPASADALCDEADTVPAASTYYNSTYFDEIYHARTAYEHLRGVYPYEVSHPPLGKEILSLGIVLFGMTPFGWRFMGTLFGVAMLPLMWDLLRRM
;
A
#
# COMPACT_ATOMS: atom_id res chain seq x y z
N MET A 1 1.21 -18.41 -6.49
CA MET A 1 1.81 -18.31 -7.84
C MET A 1 2.20 -16.88 -8.21
N ALA A 2 1.46 -15.84 -7.84
CA ALA A 2 1.83 -14.44 -8.11
C ALA A 2 3.18 -14.04 -7.49
N ALA A 3 3.40 -14.32 -6.21
CA ALA A 3 4.64 -13.99 -5.50
C ALA A 3 5.89 -14.56 -6.19
N LEU A 4 5.82 -15.80 -6.71
CA LEU A 4 6.93 -16.42 -7.43
C LEU A 4 7.29 -15.67 -8.73
N ARG A 5 6.29 -15.17 -9.45
CA ARG A 5 6.51 -14.36 -10.67
C ARG A 5 7.25 -13.07 -10.37
N TYR A 6 6.89 -12.36 -9.30
CA TYR A 6 7.55 -11.12 -8.87
C TYR A 6 8.98 -11.36 -8.39
N ILE A 7 9.23 -12.46 -7.66
CA ILE A 7 10.58 -12.85 -7.23
C ILE A 7 11.46 -13.16 -8.45
N LEU A 8 10.95 -13.91 -9.42
CA LEU A 8 11.67 -14.23 -10.65
C LEU A 8 11.94 -12.97 -11.48
N LEU A 9 10.97 -12.05 -11.58
CA LEU A 9 11.12 -10.77 -12.26
C LEU A 9 12.20 -9.92 -11.61
N ALA A 10 12.17 -9.78 -10.28
CA ALA A 10 13.17 -9.05 -9.52
C ALA A 10 14.58 -9.64 -9.70
N ALA A 11 14.70 -10.97 -9.63
CA ALA A 11 15.96 -11.66 -9.88
C ALA A 11 16.47 -11.42 -11.30
N ALA A 12 15.60 -11.47 -12.32
CA ALA A 12 15.94 -11.21 -13.71
C ALA A 12 16.39 -9.74 -13.92
N ILE A 13 15.68 -8.76 -13.34
CA ILE A 13 16.04 -7.34 -13.40
C ILE A 13 17.40 -7.12 -12.74
N THR A 14 17.61 -7.68 -11.55
CA THR A 14 18.89 -7.55 -10.82
C THR A 14 20.04 -8.15 -11.61
N LEU A 15 19.85 -9.32 -12.20
CA LEU A 15 20.85 -9.96 -13.04
C LEU A 15 21.16 -9.12 -14.28
N THR A 16 20.14 -8.59 -14.94
CA THR A 16 20.27 -7.72 -16.12
C THR A 16 21.00 -6.42 -15.78
N LEU A 17 20.64 -5.75 -14.68
CA LEU A 17 21.32 -4.54 -14.24
C LEU A 17 22.78 -4.79 -13.85
N THR A 18 23.07 -5.92 -13.22
CA THR A 18 24.43 -6.34 -12.89
C THR A 18 25.27 -6.59 -14.15
N LEU A 19 24.70 -7.26 -15.15
CA LEU A 19 25.35 -7.48 -16.44
C LEU A 19 25.55 -6.19 -17.23
N LEU A 20 24.57 -5.28 -17.24
CA LEU A 20 24.68 -3.97 -17.86
C LEU A 20 25.75 -3.11 -17.17
N ALA A 21 25.82 -3.12 -15.83
CA ALA A 21 26.87 -2.41 -15.10
C ALA A 21 28.26 -2.92 -15.49
N HIS A 22 28.43 -4.21 -15.69
CA HIS A 22 29.69 -4.78 -16.18
C HIS A 22 30.02 -4.45 -17.64
N LEU A 23 29.01 -4.24 -18.48
CA LEU A 23 29.17 -3.87 -19.90
C LEU A 23 29.45 -2.36 -20.08
N VAL A 24 28.80 -1.51 -19.27
CA VAL A 24 28.81 -0.05 -19.43
C VAL A 24 29.99 0.62 -18.67
N LEU A 25 30.47 0.01 -17.58
CA LEU A 25 31.60 0.54 -16.81
C LEU A 25 32.92 -0.04 -17.39
N PRO A 26 33.60 0.68 -18.30
CA PRO A 26 34.88 0.23 -18.81
C PRO A 26 35.87 0.12 -17.65
N ALA A 27 36.53 -1.02 -17.54
CA ALA A 27 37.63 -1.22 -16.62
C ALA A 27 38.79 -0.23 -16.93
N ARG A 28 38.76 0.94 -16.30
CA ARG A 28 39.84 1.91 -16.42
C ARG A 28 40.90 1.61 -15.39
N GLY A 29 41.98 0.96 -15.82
CA GLY A 29 43.20 0.73 -15.03
C GLY A 29 43.58 -0.75 -14.94
N PRO A 30 44.82 -1.03 -14.50
CA PRO A 30 45.24 -2.41 -14.27
C PRO A 30 44.53 -2.95 -13.03
N ILE A 31 43.43 -3.66 -13.25
CA ILE A 31 42.71 -4.40 -12.18
C ILE A 31 43.66 -5.51 -11.73
N PRO A 32 44.04 -5.59 -10.45
CA PRO A 32 44.75 -6.75 -9.96
C PRO A 32 43.90 -7.99 -10.18
N ARG A 33 44.28 -8.85 -11.08
CA ARG A 33 43.58 -10.09 -11.44
C ARG A 33 43.56 -11.12 -10.31
N ARG A 34 43.28 -10.74 -9.06
CA ARG A 34 43.27 -11.67 -7.93
C ARG A 34 41.98 -12.49 -7.79
N THR A 35 40.90 -12.13 -8.47
CA THR A 35 39.68 -12.93 -8.46
C THR A 35 39.34 -13.31 -9.90
N GLY A 36 39.69 -14.57 -10.28
CA GLY A 36 39.35 -15.13 -11.57
C GLY A 36 37.84 -15.31 -11.74
N ARG A 37 37.43 -15.91 -12.87
CA ARG A 37 36.05 -16.25 -13.23
C ARG A 37 35.23 -16.83 -12.07
N ARG A 38 35.87 -17.56 -11.14
CA ARG A 38 35.28 -18.14 -9.92
C ARG A 38 34.78 -17.08 -8.94
N GLY A 39 35.49 -15.96 -8.76
CA GLY A 39 35.03 -14.87 -7.89
C GLY A 39 33.80 -14.14 -8.43
N GLY A 40 33.73 -13.94 -9.76
CA GLY A 40 32.54 -13.38 -10.41
C GLY A 40 31.31 -14.30 -10.28
N LEU A 41 31.47 -15.61 -10.42
CA LEU A 41 30.38 -16.55 -10.19
C LEU A 41 29.94 -16.58 -8.73
N GLY A 42 30.88 -16.46 -7.78
CA GLY A 42 30.57 -16.44 -6.36
C GLY A 42 29.72 -15.25 -5.97
N ILE A 43 30.08 -14.02 -6.42
CA ILE A 43 29.24 -12.82 -6.12
C ILE A 43 27.89 -12.88 -6.82
N ALA A 44 27.82 -13.39 -8.05
CA ALA A 44 26.54 -13.55 -8.76
C ALA A 44 25.61 -14.51 -8.01
N ALA A 45 26.14 -15.67 -7.57
CA ALA A 45 25.37 -16.62 -6.77
C ALA A 45 24.91 -16.03 -5.42
N LEU A 46 25.80 -15.32 -4.71
CA LEU A 46 25.45 -14.63 -3.45
C LEU A 46 24.36 -13.58 -3.67
N THR A 47 24.49 -12.76 -4.72
CA THR A 47 23.50 -11.73 -5.06
C THR A 47 22.15 -12.37 -5.41
N ALA A 48 22.14 -13.47 -6.14
CA ALA A 48 20.91 -14.19 -6.48
C ALA A 48 20.21 -14.76 -5.22
N VAL A 49 20.97 -15.42 -4.33
CA VAL A 49 20.43 -15.94 -3.06
C VAL A 49 19.89 -14.81 -2.19
N TYR A 50 20.64 -13.71 -2.08
CA TYR A 50 20.18 -12.53 -1.32
C TYR A 50 18.94 -11.89 -1.94
N ALA A 51 18.87 -11.79 -3.28
CA ALA A 51 17.69 -11.27 -3.97
C ALA A 51 16.44 -12.11 -3.64
N VAL A 52 16.54 -13.44 -3.72
CA VAL A 52 15.43 -14.32 -3.34
C VAL A 52 15.00 -14.08 -1.90
N ALA A 53 15.94 -14.01 -0.96
CA ALA A 53 15.66 -13.78 0.45
C ALA A 53 15.04 -12.39 0.70
N ALA A 54 15.56 -11.32 0.05
CA ALA A 54 15.12 -9.95 0.23
C ALA A 54 13.72 -9.68 -0.36
N PHE A 55 13.35 -10.34 -1.45
CA PHE A 55 12.03 -10.22 -2.06
C PHE A 55 11.01 -11.24 -1.51
N PHE A 56 11.45 -12.23 -0.75
CA PHE A 56 10.55 -13.19 -0.10
C PHE A 56 9.72 -12.47 0.98
N SER A 57 8.41 -12.57 0.87
CA SER A 57 7.46 -11.90 1.81
C SER A 57 7.69 -10.39 1.96
N LEU A 58 8.10 -9.69 0.90
CA LEU A 58 8.40 -8.25 0.92
C LEU A 58 7.18 -7.41 1.31
N GLY A 59 5.99 -7.85 0.94
CA GLY A 59 4.72 -7.20 1.27
C GLY A 59 3.57 -7.71 0.42
N SER A 60 2.35 -7.33 0.80
CA SER A 60 1.15 -7.57 -0.01
C SER A 60 1.28 -6.87 -1.36
N ALA A 61 0.88 -7.56 -2.42
CA ALA A 61 0.74 -6.99 -3.76
C ALA A 61 -0.74 -6.71 -4.10
N ARG A 62 -1.62 -6.72 -3.10
CA ARG A 62 -3.07 -6.57 -3.27
C ARG A 62 -3.59 -5.70 -2.14
N ASP A 63 -3.86 -4.44 -2.46
CA ASP A 63 -4.55 -3.47 -1.61
C ASP A 63 -5.45 -2.61 -2.51
N PRO A 64 -6.45 -1.90 -1.97
CA PRO A 64 -7.31 -1.01 -2.74
C PRO A 64 -6.52 0.01 -3.56
N GLN A 65 -6.89 0.17 -4.83
CA GLN A 65 -6.22 1.08 -5.77
C GLN A 65 -7.11 2.23 -6.21
N GLN A 66 -8.42 2.13 -5.98
CA GLN A 66 -9.39 3.15 -6.29
C GLN A 66 -9.78 3.89 -5.00
N PHE A 67 -10.00 5.19 -5.11
CA PHE A 67 -10.30 6.04 -3.95
C PHE A 67 -11.48 6.94 -4.24
N CYS A 68 -12.45 6.94 -3.30
CA CYS A 68 -13.51 7.92 -3.24
C CYS A 68 -12.99 9.18 -2.53
N SER A 69 -13.05 10.32 -3.21
CA SER A 69 -12.68 11.62 -2.65
C SER A 69 -13.91 12.29 -2.05
N PHE A 70 -13.76 12.78 -0.83
CA PHE A 70 -14.79 13.51 -0.08
C PHE A 70 -14.35 14.93 0.17
N GLU A 71 -15.27 15.86 0.08
CA GLU A 71 -15.12 17.20 0.62
C GLU A 71 -15.62 17.27 2.07
N ALA A 72 -15.22 18.32 2.79
CA ALA A 72 -15.67 18.52 4.17
C ALA A 72 -17.20 18.61 4.27
N GLY A 73 -17.80 17.74 5.09
CA GLY A 73 -19.25 17.62 5.27
C GLY A 73 -19.95 16.76 4.22
N GLU A 74 -19.23 16.28 3.22
CA GLU A 74 -19.80 15.39 2.21
C GLU A 74 -20.02 13.98 2.78
N SER A 75 -21.08 13.31 2.31
CA SER A 75 -21.49 12.01 2.83
C SER A 75 -21.68 11.01 1.72
N ALA A 76 -21.38 9.74 2.01
CA ALA A 76 -21.85 8.60 1.23
C ALA A 76 -22.81 7.76 2.06
N VAL A 77 -23.87 7.25 1.40
CA VAL A 77 -24.86 6.35 2.00
C VAL A 77 -24.85 5.03 1.24
N LEU A 78 -24.51 3.98 1.96
CA LEU A 78 -24.52 2.60 1.48
C LEU A 78 -25.88 1.96 1.83
N ALA A 79 -26.63 1.53 0.85
CA ALA A 79 -27.84 0.73 1.04
C ALA A 79 -27.43 -0.75 1.02
N LEU A 80 -27.63 -1.45 2.13
CA LEU A 80 -27.30 -2.86 2.25
C LEU A 80 -28.30 -3.72 1.45
N GLU A 81 -27.90 -4.90 1.02
CA GLU A 81 -28.78 -5.85 0.34
C GLU A 81 -29.97 -6.27 1.19
N ARG A 82 -29.75 -6.34 2.51
CA ARG A 82 -30.76 -6.63 3.53
C ARG A 82 -30.39 -5.95 4.84
N GLU A 83 -31.36 -5.74 5.69
CA GLU A 83 -31.09 -5.34 7.09
C GLU A 83 -30.22 -6.43 7.74
N SER A 84 -29.11 -6.01 8.33
CA SER A 84 -28.09 -6.91 8.86
C SER A 84 -27.53 -6.37 10.17
N GLU A 85 -27.17 -7.28 11.05
CA GLU A 85 -26.34 -6.97 12.22
C GLU A 85 -24.90 -6.76 11.78
N ILE A 86 -24.31 -5.62 12.13
CA ILE A 86 -22.94 -5.27 11.77
C ILE A 86 -22.04 -5.51 13.00
N SER A 87 -21.15 -6.49 12.92
CA SER A 87 -20.24 -6.85 13.99
C SER A 87 -18.83 -6.31 13.79
N ALA A 88 -18.40 -6.10 12.54
CA ALA A 88 -17.11 -5.53 12.22
C ALA A 88 -17.19 -4.64 10.97
N VAL A 89 -16.41 -3.57 11.02
CA VAL A 89 -16.22 -2.64 9.91
C VAL A 89 -14.72 -2.51 9.68
N TRP A 90 -14.30 -2.61 8.42
CA TRP A 90 -12.94 -2.34 8.00
C TRP A 90 -12.94 -1.21 6.97
N TYR A 91 -11.98 -0.31 7.06
CA TYR A 91 -11.82 0.77 6.10
C TYR A 91 -10.35 0.97 5.71
N TYR A 92 -10.13 1.48 4.50
CA TYR A 92 -8.80 1.69 3.93
C TYR A 92 -8.62 3.17 3.55
N PRO A 93 -7.96 3.98 4.38
CA PRO A 93 -7.72 5.40 4.12
C PRO A 93 -6.78 5.63 2.93
N GLY A 94 -7.12 6.61 2.09
CA GLY A 94 -6.26 7.16 1.05
C GLY A 94 -5.48 8.39 1.51
N LEU A 95 -5.29 9.36 0.60
CA LEU A 95 -4.57 10.61 0.90
C LEU A 95 -5.37 11.55 1.82
N SER A 96 -4.65 12.54 2.34
CA SER A 96 -5.10 13.57 3.27
C SER A 96 -5.40 13.05 4.69
N THR A 97 -5.78 13.94 5.60
CA THR A 97 -6.06 13.60 6.99
C THR A 97 -7.35 14.23 7.45
N GLY A 98 -8.07 13.54 8.29
CA GLY A 98 -9.37 13.93 8.81
C GLY A 98 -10.01 12.80 9.58
N GLU A 99 -11.33 12.76 9.56
CA GLU A 99 -12.15 11.77 10.24
C GLU A 99 -13.44 11.57 9.47
N TYR A 100 -14.00 10.40 9.52
CA TYR A 100 -15.36 10.14 9.07
C TYR A 100 -16.25 9.79 10.26
N THR A 101 -17.44 10.39 10.30
CA THR A 101 -18.51 9.94 11.20
C THR A 101 -19.24 8.78 10.56
N LEU A 102 -19.38 7.68 11.29
CA LEU A 102 -20.14 6.49 10.91
C LEU A 102 -21.51 6.53 11.57
N ALA A 103 -22.58 6.36 10.80
CA ALA A 103 -23.95 6.33 11.32
C ALA A 103 -24.79 5.27 10.62
N TYR A 104 -25.67 4.62 11.37
CA TYR A 104 -26.54 3.53 10.92
C TYR A 104 -28.01 3.94 10.88
N SER A 105 -28.76 3.34 9.97
CA SER A 105 -30.20 3.55 9.83
C SER A 105 -30.91 2.28 9.35
N THR A 106 -32.15 2.08 9.77
CA THR A 106 -33.03 1.01 9.26
C THR A 106 -34.00 1.52 8.20
N ASP A 107 -34.28 2.84 8.17
CA ASP A 107 -35.27 3.46 7.27
C ASP A 107 -34.65 4.32 6.15
N GLY A 108 -33.32 4.58 6.23
CA GLY A 108 -32.59 5.44 5.30
C GLY A 108 -32.84 6.96 5.50
N VAL A 109 -33.59 7.34 6.50
CA VAL A 109 -33.98 8.72 6.81
C VAL A 109 -33.36 9.18 8.14
N THR A 110 -33.59 8.40 9.20
CA THR A 110 -33.09 8.69 10.55
C THR A 110 -31.79 7.93 10.78
N PHE A 111 -30.68 8.63 10.94
CA PHE A 111 -29.38 8.04 11.18
C PHE A 111 -28.91 8.24 12.62
N THR A 112 -28.55 7.16 13.27
CA THR A 112 -28.00 7.13 14.62
C THR A 112 -26.48 7.00 14.54
N PRO A 113 -25.70 7.85 15.22
CA PRO A 113 -24.25 7.71 15.27
C PRO A 113 -23.82 6.31 15.76
N ALA A 114 -22.87 5.71 15.06
CA ALA A 114 -22.37 4.37 15.36
C ALA A 114 -20.88 4.39 15.73
N GLY A 115 -20.11 5.37 15.26
CA GLY A 115 -18.69 5.47 15.55
C GLY A 115 -17.98 6.50 14.70
N THR A 116 -16.65 6.51 14.80
CA THR A 116 -15.77 7.34 14.00
C THR A 116 -14.68 6.51 13.32
N MET A 117 -14.25 6.94 12.16
CA MET A 117 -13.15 6.35 11.38
C MET A 117 -12.05 7.41 11.26
N PRO A 118 -11.09 7.44 12.20
CA PRO A 118 -9.99 8.38 12.13
C PRO A 118 -9.06 8.10 10.94
N GLN A 119 -8.53 9.17 10.36
CA GLN A 119 -7.56 9.13 9.28
C GLN A 119 -6.42 10.10 9.60
N GLY A 120 -5.51 9.67 10.46
CA GLY A 120 -4.32 10.41 10.83
C GLY A 120 -3.17 10.19 9.86
N TYR A 121 -2.05 10.89 10.07
CA TYR A 121 -0.87 10.79 9.20
C TYR A 121 -0.26 9.39 9.11
N ALA A 122 -0.38 8.61 10.18
CA ALA A 122 0.14 7.25 10.24
C ALA A 122 -0.86 6.18 9.80
N ASP A 123 -2.08 6.58 9.43
CA ASP A 123 -3.20 5.68 9.17
C ASP A 123 -3.44 5.39 7.69
N LEU A 124 -2.74 6.10 6.82
CA LEU A 124 -2.93 6.02 5.38
C LEU A 124 -2.42 4.69 4.80
N PHE A 125 -3.10 4.21 3.77
CA PHE A 125 -2.73 3.02 2.99
C PHE A 125 -2.55 1.76 3.85
N LYS A 126 -3.48 1.55 4.78
CA LYS A 126 -3.59 0.32 5.58
C LYS A 126 -5.02 0.09 6.03
N TRP A 127 -5.36 -1.16 6.29
CA TRP A 127 -6.65 -1.54 6.82
C TRP A 127 -6.78 -1.22 8.30
N LEU A 128 -7.86 -0.53 8.65
CA LEU A 128 -8.21 -0.08 10.00
C LEU A 128 -9.63 -0.49 10.37
N GLN A 129 -9.92 -0.44 11.66
CA GLN A 129 -11.27 -0.57 12.20
C GLN A 129 -11.69 0.75 12.85
N PRO A 130 -12.98 1.14 12.76
CA PRO A 130 -13.49 2.35 13.40
C PRO A 130 -13.47 2.26 14.93
N GLU A 131 -13.50 3.42 15.56
CA GLU A 131 -13.82 3.56 16.98
C GLU A 131 -15.34 3.55 17.12
N MET A 132 -15.90 2.43 17.57
CA MET A 132 -17.35 2.24 17.71
C MET A 132 -17.86 2.89 19.00
N ALA A 133 -19.02 3.53 18.91
CA ALA A 133 -19.71 4.06 20.08
C ALA A 133 -20.41 2.93 20.87
N ASP A 134 -20.40 3.00 22.20
CA ASP A 134 -21.12 2.03 23.07
C ASP A 134 -22.63 1.98 22.78
N THR A 135 -23.18 3.07 22.23
CA THR A 135 -24.60 3.21 21.88
C THR A 135 -24.88 2.92 20.41
N ALA A 136 -23.91 2.36 19.66
CA ALA A 136 -24.08 2.03 18.25
C ALA A 136 -25.25 1.04 18.07
N PRO A 137 -26.15 1.27 17.09
CA PRO A 137 -27.17 0.29 16.77
C PRO A 137 -26.53 -1.02 16.31
N ALA A 138 -27.11 -2.17 16.74
CA ALA A 138 -26.61 -3.47 16.33
C ALA A 138 -26.94 -3.77 14.86
N THR A 139 -28.10 -3.28 14.36
CA THR A 139 -28.59 -3.58 13.01
C THR A 139 -28.72 -2.32 12.16
N ALA A 140 -28.51 -2.48 10.85
CA ALA A 140 -28.68 -1.44 9.86
C ALA A 140 -29.18 -2.00 8.52
N ALA A 141 -29.97 -1.19 7.81
CA ALA A 141 -30.25 -1.35 6.39
C ALA A 141 -29.48 -0.34 5.54
N TYR A 142 -29.02 0.74 6.17
CA TYR A 142 -28.22 1.81 5.55
C TYR A 142 -27.07 2.21 6.47
N VAL A 143 -25.92 2.45 5.86
CA VAL A 143 -24.72 2.95 6.52
C VAL A 143 -24.35 4.28 5.89
N ARG A 144 -24.19 5.32 6.70
CA ARG A 144 -23.72 6.65 6.24
C ARG A 144 -22.36 6.93 6.81
N ILE A 145 -21.45 7.36 5.95
CA ILE A 145 -20.18 7.96 6.32
C ILE A 145 -20.18 9.42 5.92
N THR A 146 -19.66 10.29 6.78
CA THR A 146 -19.59 11.74 6.55
C THR A 146 -18.19 12.23 6.87
N ALA A 147 -17.52 12.83 5.90
CA ALA A 147 -16.15 13.30 6.05
C ALA A 147 -16.09 14.64 6.79
N SER A 148 -15.12 14.81 7.69
CA SER A 148 -14.87 16.07 8.40
C SER A 148 -13.99 17.05 7.62
N ALA A 149 -13.25 16.57 6.64
CA ALA A 149 -12.28 17.34 5.84
C ALA A 149 -12.22 16.78 4.41
N HIS A 150 -11.42 17.41 3.55
CA HIS A 150 -11.07 16.82 2.25
C HIS A 150 -10.17 15.59 2.47
N VAL A 151 -10.69 14.39 2.21
CA VAL A 151 -10.04 13.11 2.48
C VAL A 151 -10.41 12.07 1.42
N GLU A 152 -9.56 11.05 1.26
CA GLU A 152 -9.80 9.92 0.35
C GLU A 152 -10.02 8.63 1.14
N LEU A 153 -11.03 7.85 0.77
CA LEU A 153 -11.31 6.50 1.27
C LEU A 153 -11.28 5.51 0.12
N GLY A 154 -10.44 4.48 0.23
CA GLY A 154 -10.29 3.47 -0.82
C GLY A 154 -11.35 2.38 -0.72
N GLU A 155 -11.64 1.90 0.49
CA GLU A 155 -12.56 0.77 0.64
C GLU A 155 -13.23 0.77 2.00
N LEU A 156 -14.47 0.26 2.04
CA LEU A 156 -15.26 0.03 3.26
C LEU A 156 -15.87 -1.36 3.21
N ALA A 157 -15.51 -2.23 4.14
CA ALA A 157 -16.03 -3.58 4.23
C ALA A 157 -16.79 -3.81 5.54
N LEU A 158 -18.00 -4.37 5.44
CA LEU A 158 -18.90 -4.63 6.54
C LEU A 158 -19.07 -6.14 6.73
N TYR A 159 -19.06 -6.60 7.98
CA TYR A 159 -19.17 -8.02 8.33
C TYR A 159 -20.25 -8.26 9.39
N ASP A 160 -20.97 -9.38 9.22
CA ASP A 160 -21.93 -9.86 10.20
C ASP A 160 -21.25 -10.62 11.37
N PRO A 161 -21.98 -11.00 12.44
CA PRO A 161 -21.44 -11.76 13.57
C PRO A 161 -20.88 -13.14 13.19
N GLN A 162 -21.22 -13.65 12.03
CA GLN A 162 -20.72 -14.93 11.50
C GLN A 162 -19.41 -14.73 10.71
N GLY A 163 -18.96 -13.48 10.57
CA GLY A 163 -17.77 -13.12 9.79
C GLY A 163 -18.02 -13.13 8.27
N SER A 164 -19.30 -13.19 7.85
CA SER A 164 -19.66 -13.10 6.44
C SER A 164 -19.74 -11.63 6.00
N ARG A 165 -19.28 -11.33 4.79
CA ARG A 165 -19.37 -9.99 4.23
C ARG A 165 -20.83 -9.60 3.99
N ILE A 166 -21.20 -8.40 4.41
CA ILE A 166 -22.52 -7.82 4.14
C ILE A 166 -22.47 -7.15 2.76
N GLY A 167 -23.38 -7.57 1.87
CA GLY A 167 -23.47 -7.01 0.52
C GLY A 167 -24.10 -5.60 0.52
N VAL A 168 -23.57 -4.74 -0.37
CA VAL A 168 -24.09 -3.40 -0.64
C VAL A 168 -24.75 -3.40 -2.01
N ARG A 169 -26.03 -3.00 -2.08
CA ARG A 169 -26.81 -2.99 -3.33
C ARG A 169 -26.72 -1.67 -4.09
N ALA A 170 -26.47 -0.57 -3.40
CA ALA A 170 -26.37 0.76 -3.98
C ALA A 170 -25.59 1.69 -3.06
N ILE A 171 -24.86 2.61 -3.65
CA ILE A 171 -24.14 3.68 -2.95
C ILE A 171 -24.58 5.01 -3.54
N THR A 172 -24.87 5.99 -2.67
CA THR A 172 -25.19 7.37 -3.07
C THR A 172 -24.20 8.28 -2.37
N GLY A 173 -23.56 9.20 -3.10
CA GLY A 173 -22.55 10.08 -2.52
C GLY A 173 -21.72 10.80 -3.57
N PRO A 174 -20.44 11.03 -3.32
CA PRO A 174 -19.50 11.57 -4.30
C PRO A 174 -19.51 10.82 -5.63
N ALA A 175 -19.04 11.44 -6.70
CA ALA A 175 -19.02 10.83 -8.03
C ALA A 175 -18.21 9.51 -8.10
N SER A 176 -17.25 9.34 -7.20
CA SER A 176 -16.38 8.14 -7.08
C SER A 176 -16.84 7.16 -5.99
N ALA A 177 -18.09 7.29 -5.48
CA ALA A 177 -18.57 6.47 -4.35
C ALA A 177 -18.62 4.96 -4.65
N ASP A 178 -18.73 4.56 -5.92
CA ASP A 178 -18.70 3.14 -6.31
C ASP A 178 -17.37 2.45 -5.93
N ALA A 179 -16.27 3.20 -5.80
CA ALA A 179 -14.97 2.71 -5.33
C ALA A 179 -14.92 2.32 -3.84
N LEU A 180 -16.01 2.57 -3.08
CA LEU A 180 -16.01 2.29 -1.63
C LEU A 180 -16.22 0.82 -1.28
N CYS A 181 -16.68 -0.03 -2.20
CA CYS A 181 -17.03 -1.42 -1.92
C CYS A 181 -16.68 -2.41 -3.04
N ASP A 182 -15.76 -2.05 -3.95
CA ASP A 182 -15.44 -2.85 -5.13
C ASP A 182 -14.18 -3.73 -4.97
N GLU A 183 -13.32 -3.45 -4.00
CA GLU A 183 -12.06 -4.16 -3.75
C GLU A 183 -12.01 -4.87 -2.37
N ALA A 184 -13.14 -5.16 -1.74
CA ALA A 184 -13.19 -5.73 -0.39
C ALA A 184 -12.65 -7.18 -0.27
N ASP A 185 -12.28 -7.82 -1.37
CA ASP A 185 -11.51 -9.08 -1.36
C ASP A 185 -10.03 -8.85 -0.97
N THR A 186 -9.62 -7.59 -0.80
CA THR A 186 -8.29 -7.19 -0.32
C THR A 186 -8.21 -7.06 1.20
N VAL A 187 -9.34 -7.12 1.94
CA VAL A 187 -9.37 -7.08 3.40
C VAL A 187 -8.53 -8.23 3.98
N PRO A 188 -7.51 -7.95 4.78
CA PRO A 188 -6.68 -8.99 5.37
C PRO A 188 -7.35 -9.62 6.58
N ALA A 189 -6.97 -10.84 6.93
CA ALA A 189 -7.40 -11.48 8.18
C ALA A 189 -6.91 -10.73 9.43
N ALA A 190 -5.79 -10.01 9.33
CA ALA A 190 -5.23 -9.15 10.38
C ALA A 190 -4.28 -8.13 9.77
N SER A 191 -4.23 -6.92 10.32
CA SER A 191 -3.21 -5.93 9.99
C SER A 191 -1.84 -6.37 10.50
N THR A 192 -0.86 -6.40 9.62
CA THR A 192 0.52 -6.80 9.89
C THR A 192 1.48 -5.94 9.07
N TYR A 193 2.78 -6.01 9.34
CA TYR A 193 3.79 -5.35 8.49
C TYR A 193 3.80 -5.83 7.04
N TYR A 194 3.21 -6.98 6.76
CA TYR A 194 3.10 -7.50 5.39
C TYR A 194 2.12 -6.70 4.54
N ASN A 195 1.02 -6.20 5.15
CA ASN A 195 -0.10 -5.51 4.48
C ASN A 195 -0.31 -4.07 4.96
N SER A 196 0.71 -3.46 5.57
CA SER A 196 0.66 -2.08 6.04
C SER A 196 2.04 -1.44 6.01
N THR A 197 2.10 -0.14 6.29
CA THR A 197 3.35 0.58 6.50
C THR A 197 3.92 0.34 7.90
N TYR A 198 5.25 0.41 8.02
CA TYR A 198 5.95 0.31 9.28
C TYR A 198 6.77 1.57 9.56
N PHE A 199 6.59 2.17 10.74
CA PHE A 199 7.33 3.34 11.20
C PHE A 199 7.36 4.46 10.14
N ASP A 200 8.54 4.97 9.76
CA ASP A 200 8.71 6.07 8.80
C ASP A 200 8.39 5.69 7.35
N GLU A 201 8.14 4.42 7.07
CA GLU A 201 7.83 3.95 5.72
C GLU A 201 6.64 4.68 5.11
N ILE A 202 5.63 5.05 5.93
CA ILE A 202 4.46 5.78 5.47
C ILE A 202 4.83 7.14 4.85
N TYR A 203 5.78 7.88 5.44
CA TYR A 203 6.17 9.19 4.92
C TYR A 203 6.78 9.10 3.53
N HIS A 204 7.58 8.07 3.28
CA HIS A 204 8.23 7.86 1.99
C HIS A 204 7.26 7.31 0.94
N ALA A 205 6.45 6.30 1.29
CA ALA A 205 5.47 5.70 0.41
C ALA A 205 4.39 6.71 0.00
N ARG A 206 3.82 7.43 0.98
CA ARG A 206 2.85 8.49 0.76
C ARG A 206 3.40 9.57 -0.16
N THR A 207 4.59 10.12 0.14
CA THR A 207 5.13 11.22 -0.66
C THR A 207 5.49 10.76 -2.08
N ALA A 208 5.95 9.52 -2.27
CA ALA A 208 6.13 8.96 -3.60
C ALA A 208 4.81 8.91 -4.38
N TYR A 209 3.71 8.55 -3.72
CA TYR A 209 2.38 8.54 -4.32
C TYR A 209 1.83 9.95 -4.57
N GLU A 210 2.05 10.90 -3.66
CA GLU A 210 1.70 12.32 -3.82
C GLU A 210 2.39 12.92 -5.06
N HIS A 211 3.67 12.61 -5.30
CA HIS A 211 4.38 13.01 -6.51
C HIS A 211 3.73 12.44 -7.79
N LEU A 212 3.35 11.16 -7.79
CA LEU A 212 2.63 10.54 -8.91
C LEU A 212 1.28 11.21 -9.19
N ARG A 213 0.59 11.65 -8.14
CA ARG A 213 -0.70 12.34 -8.24
C ARG A 213 -0.56 13.83 -8.58
N GLY A 214 0.66 14.37 -8.59
CA GLY A 214 0.93 15.79 -8.83
C GLY A 214 0.38 16.72 -7.74
N VAL A 215 0.19 16.20 -6.52
CA VAL A 215 -0.23 17.00 -5.35
C VAL A 215 0.98 17.42 -4.52
N TYR A 216 0.82 18.48 -3.72
CA TYR A 216 1.92 18.97 -2.88
C TYR A 216 2.28 17.92 -1.83
N PRO A 217 3.57 17.52 -1.73
CA PRO A 217 3.97 16.45 -0.84
C PRO A 217 3.90 16.87 0.62
N TYR A 218 3.39 16.00 1.47
CA TYR A 218 3.33 16.20 2.91
C TYR A 218 4.73 16.31 3.53
N GLU A 219 5.62 15.39 3.16
CA GLU A 219 6.97 15.34 3.71
C GLU A 219 7.99 15.92 2.72
N VAL A 220 8.59 17.06 3.08
CA VAL A 220 9.53 17.82 2.24
C VAL A 220 10.95 17.89 2.81
N SER A 221 11.20 17.33 4.00
CA SER A 221 12.51 17.44 4.68
C SER A 221 13.58 16.55 4.04
N HIS A 222 13.19 15.44 3.40
CA HIS A 222 14.12 14.55 2.72
C HIS A 222 14.25 14.88 1.21
N PRO A 223 15.44 14.69 0.62
CA PRO A 223 15.62 14.89 -0.82
C PRO A 223 14.65 14.04 -1.65
N PRO A 224 14.07 14.59 -2.74
CA PRO A 224 12.99 13.93 -3.48
C PRO A 224 13.43 12.69 -4.27
N LEU A 225 14.69 12.60 -4.70
CA LEU A 225 15.17 11.54 -5.61
C LEU A 225 14.85 10.11 -5.10
N GLY A 226 14.99 9.86 -3.80
CA GLY A 226 14.65 8.56 -3.22
C GLY A 226 13.18 8.23 -3.38
N LYS A 227 12.30 9.21 -3.19
CA LYS A 227 10.85 9.08 -3.32
C LYS A 227 10.41 8.92 -4.78
N GLU A 228 11.08 9.64 -5.70
CA GLU A 228 10.88 9.45 -7.15
C GLU A 228 11.28 8.03 -7.60
N ILE A 229 12.32 7.46 -7.00
CA ILE A 229 12.70 6.07 -7.27
C ILE A 229 11.64 5.12 -6.70
N LEU A 230 11.12 5.34 -5.49
CA LEU A 230 10.05 4.53 -4.92
C LEU A 230 8.78 4.58 -5.76
N SER A 231 8.46 5.75 -6.34
CA SER A 231 7.28 5.91 -7.18
C SER A 231 7.29 4.98 -8.40
N LEU A 232 8.46 4.62 -8.94
CA LEU A 232 8.55 3.64 -10.03
C LEU A 232 8.03 2.26 -9.63
N GLY A 233 8.27 1.84 -8.38
CA GLY A 233 7.72 0.59 -7.85
C GLY A 233 6.20 0.67 -7.70
N ILE A 234 5.67 1.83 -7.26
CA ILE A 234 4.22 2.06 -7.17
C ILE A 234 3.57 2.06 -8.57
N VAL A 235 4.18 2.64 -9.57
CA VAL A 235 3.69 2.61 -10.96
C VAL A 235 3.62 1.17 -11.49
N LEU A 236 4.59 0.33 -11.15
CA LEU A 236 4.66 -1.04 -11.66
C LEU A 236 3.74 -2.03 -10.93
N PHE A 237 3.50 -1.83 -9.64
CA PHE A 237 2.85 -2.83 -8.76
C PHE A 237 1.68 -2.26 -7.95
N GLY A 238 1.29 -1.00 -8.20
CA GLY A 238 0.24 -0.31 -7.45
C GLY A 238 0.74 0.27 -6.12
N MET A 239 -0.13 1.08 -5.47
CA MET A 239 0.10 1.60 -4.12
C MET A 239 -0.13 0.50 -3.10
N THR A 240 0.82 -0.42 -3.02
CA THR A 240 0.81 -1.63 -2.18
C THR A 240 2.13 -1.74 -1.42
N PRO A 241 2.20 -2.46 -0.27
CA PRO A 241 3.45 -2.73 0.45
C PRO A 241 4.56 -3.29 -0.45
N PHE A 242 4.22 -4.20 -1.34
CA PHE A 242 5.17 -4.70 -2.33
C PHE A 242 5.64 -3.58 -3.27
N GLY A 243 4.71 -2.75 -3.77
CA GLY A 243 5.01 -1.69 -4.73
C GLY A 243 6.00 -0.67 -4.18
N TRP A 244 5.72 -0.07 -3.03
CA TRP A 244 6.61 0.95 -2.47
C TRP A 244 7.93 0.40 -1.91
N ARG A 245 8.00 -0.90 -1.52
CA ARG A 245 9.23 -1.55 -1.05
C ARG A 245 10.13 -2.05 -2.18
N PHE A 246 9.56 -2.28 -3.37
CA PHE A 246 10.24 -2.95 -4.47
C PHE A 246 11.56 -2.28 -4.87
N MET A 247 11.53 -0.99 -5.17
CA MET A 247 12.71 -0.26 -5.66
C MET A 247 13.80 -0.16 -4.59
N GLY A 248 13.45 0.13 -3.34
CA GLY A 248 14.41 0.16 -2.23
C GLY A 248 15.12 -1.19 -2.06
N THR A 249 14.37 -2.28 -2.11
CA THR A 249 14.92 -3.64 -2.03
C THR A 249 15.81 -3.97 -3.23
N LEU A 250 15.41 -3.57 -4.44
CA LEU A 250 16.20 -3.77 -5.65
C LEU A 250 17.56 -3.05 -5.55
N PHE A 251 17.58 -1.80 -5.09
CA PHE A 251 18.82 -1.06 -4.84
C PHE A 251 19.68 -1.72 -3.75
N GLY A 252 19.06 -2.20 -2.66
CA GLY A 252 19.75 -2.96 -1.63
C GLY A 252 20.46 -4.21 -2.17
N VAL A 253 19.78 -4.96 -3.03
CA VAL A 253 20.36 -6.14 -3.70
C VAL A 253 21.51 -5.73 -4.64
N ALA A 254 21.34 -4.65 -5.40
CA ALA A 254 22.36 -4.17 -6.33
C ALA A 254 23.63 -3.66 -5.62
N MET A 255 23.56 -3.28 -4.35
CA MET A 255 24.74 -2.87 -3.57
C MET A 255 25.79 -3.98 -3.45
N LEU A 256 25.40 -5.25 -3.39
CA LEU A 256 26.35 -6.37 -3.26
C LEU A 256 27.37 -6.42 -4.41
N PRO A 257 26.96 -6.51 -5.68
CA PRO A 257 27.89 -6.52 -6.79
C PRO A 257 28.66 -5.19 -6.94
N LEU A 258 28.05 -4.05 -6.62
CA LEU A 258 28.69 -2.76 -6.67
C LEU A 258 29.81 -2.65 -5.63
N MET A 259 29.55 -3.05 -4.39
CA MET A 259 30.56 -3.07 -3.32
C MET A 259 31.69 -4.03 -3.64
N TRP A 260 31.38 -5.21 -4.17
CA TRP A 260 32.38 -6.17 -4.60
C TRP A 260 33.28 -5.60 -5.72
N ASP A 261 32.71 -4.90 -6.72
CA ASP A 261 33.49 -4.27 -7.78
C ASP A 261 34.36 -3.13 -7.24
N LEU A 262 33.82 -2.29 -6.33
CA LEU A 262 34.57 -1.25 -5.66
C LEU A 262 35.79 -1.80 -4.91
N LEU A 263 35.57 -2.82 -4.06
CA LEU A 263 36.64 -3.43 -3.27
C LEU A 263 37.73 -4.10 -4.15
N ARG A 264 37.37 -4.56 -5.33
CA ARG A 264 38.34 -5.12 -6.29
C ARG A 264 39.21 -4.07 -6.93
N ARG A 265 38.77 -2.83 -7.01
CA ARG A 265 39.48 -1.72 -7.65
C ARG A 265 40.34 -0.94 -6.67
N MET A 266 40.08 -1.04 -5.38
CA MET A 266 40.92 -0.52 -4.30
C MET A 266 42.10 -1.44 -4.02
#